data_7ec55bb596401b22b56349d87e204017
#
_entry.id   7ec55bb596401b22b56349d87e204017
#
_cell.length_a   1.000
_cell.length_b   1.000
_cell.length_c   1.000
_cell.angle_alpha   90.00
_cell.angle_beta   90.00
_cell.angle_gamma   90.00
#
_symmetry.space_group_name_H-M   'P 1'
#
loop_
_entity.id
_entity.type
_entity.pdbx_description
1 polymer ?
#
loop_
_entity_poly.entity_id
_entity_poly.type
_entity_poly.pdbx_seq_one_letter_code
_entity_poly.pdbx_strand_id
1 'polypeptide(L)'
;MNNNWNLKKLEKQASGNQEFDDYVLNISGILKYQNLNVLDIGCSNGFKTKMLFDKYDNITHINGIDIDDTAINEAKEEFKNNSRYNFELKSIDDLHDENKYDIINLSYVLQHLENPEKILANLKKKLTDRGIIIIKVPDDSFKFCYPDHEDLLHKIFNLYESQIMVNQNITKNTDRYIGKKVYSYLNNNKFKNIKLFYSVSDTIGKTLEQKIQMFDSSIAYRSADNKNNIPDKIKNEMNNLLDKLRNQFKKEEFYYTMTV
;
A
#
# COMPACT_ATOMS: atom_id res chain seq x y z
N MET A 1 -13.00 -11.25 -13.04
CA MET A 1 -11.73 -10.67 -13.54
C MET A 1 -10.66 -11.14 -12.58
N ASN A 2 -9.71 -11.96 -13.04
CA ASN A 2 -8.62 -12.42 -12.15
C ASN A 2 -7.67 -11.25 -11.92
N ASN A 3 -7.80 -10.59 -10.78
CA ASN A 3 -6.84 -9.61 -10.28
C ASN A 3 -5.66 -10.37 -9.64
N ASN A 4 -4.83 -11.03 -10.47
CA ASN A 4 -3.67 -11.76 -9.97
C ASN A 4 -2.60 -10.79 -9.45
N TRP A 5 -2.80 -10.28 -8.24
CA TRP A 5 -1.70 -9.73 -7.46
C TRP A 5 -0.72 -10.86 -7.14
N ASN A 6 0.57 -10.62 -7.32
CA ASN A 6 1.58 -11.60 -6.89
C ASN A 6 1.64 -11.59 -5.35
N LEU A 7 0.88 -12.49 -4.71
CA LEU A 7 0.72 -12.57 -3.25
C LEU A 7 2.07 -12.69 -2.53
N LYS A 8 2.99 -13.53 -3.02
CA LYS A 8 4.34 -13.65 -2.44
C LYS A 8 5.13 -12.33 -2.45
N LYS A 9 4.92 -11.51 -3.49
CA LYS A 9 5.55 -10.18 -3.57
C LYS A 9 4.93 -9.24 -2.55
N LEU A 10 3.61 -9.27 -2.38
CA LEU A 10 2.90 -8.47 -1.37
C LEU A 10 3.31 -8.85 0.05
N GLU A 11 3.45 -10.14 0.35
CA GLU A 11 3.93 -10.65 1.64
C GLU A 11 5.36 -10.14 1.96
N LYS A 12 6.27 -10.22 0.97
CA LYS A 12 7.64 -9.70 1.14
C LYS A 12 7.67 -8.18 1.37
N GLN A 13 6.82 -7.42 0.68
CA GLN A 13 6.68 -5.97 0.91
C GLN A 13 6.09 -5.67 2.29
N ALA A 14 5.12 -6.47 2.73
CA ALA A 14 4.49 -6.33 4.04
C ALA A 14 5.50 -6.48 5.19
N SER A 15 6.38 -7.49 5.10
CA SER A 15 7.38 -7.78 6.15
C SER A 15 8.39 -6.65 6.36
N GLY A 16 8.73 -5.91 5.30
CA GLY A 16 9.77 -4.88 5.34
C GLY A 16 9.45 -3.62 6.17
N ASN A 17 8.20 -3.45 6.62
CA ASN A 17 7.74 -2.25 7.32
C ASN A 17 7.07 -2.54 8.67
N GLN A 18 7.20 -3.76 9.19
CA GLN A 18 6.47 -4.18 10.37
C GLN A 18 6.79 -3.34 11.61
N GLU A 19 8.05 -3.08 11.90
CA GLU A 19 8.45 -2.27 13.06
C GLU A 19 7.83 -0.87 13.04
N PHE A 20 7.77 -0.28 11.86
CA PHE A 20 7.16 1.03 11.68
C PHE A 20 5.64 0.99 11.88
N ASP A 21 4.97 -0.02 11.31
CA ASP A 21 3.54 -0.22 11.49
C ASP A 21 3.19 -0.44 12.98
N ASP A 22 4.01 -1.21 13.69
CA ASP A 22 3.88 -1.44 15.13
C ASP A 22 4.07 -0.15 15.94
N TYR A 23 5.07 0.64 15.59
CA TYR A 23 5.30 1.94 16.20
C TYR A 23 4.09 2.85 16.05
N VAL A 24 3.54 2.98 14.83
CA VAL A 24 2.36 3.81 14.56
C VAL A 24 1.15 3.35 15.36
N LEU A 25 0.90 2.05 15.41
CA LEU A 25 -0.22 1.49 16.16
C LEU A 25 -0.06 1.71 17.68
N ASN A 26 1.14 1.51 18.22
CA ASN A 26 1.42 1.73 19.65
C ASN A 26 1.25 3.22 20.05
N ILE A 27 1.81 4.15 19.25
CA ILE A 27 1.75 5.59 19.56
C ILE A 27 0.34 6.19 19.36
N SER A 28 -0.56 5.46 18.69
CA SER A 28 -1.96 5.87 18.56
C SER A 28 -2.69 5.91 19.90
N GLY A 29 -2.23 5.09 20.85
CA GLY A 29 -2.84 4.94 22.18
C GLY A 29 -4.13 4.12 22.16
N ILE A 30 -4.56 3.55 21.02
CA ILE A 30 -5.79 2.75 20.93
C ILE A 30 -5.63 1.42 21.67
N LEU A 31 -4.43 0.87 21.73
CA LEU A 31 -4.13 -0.43 22.34
C LEU A 31 -4.30 -0.45 23.87
N LYS A 32 -4.53 0.68 24.52
CA LYS A 32 -4.88 0.72 25.95
C LYS A 32 -6.30 0.22 26.26
N TYR A 33 -7.16 0.15 25.24
CA TYR A 33 -8.54 -0.32 25.40
C TYR A 33 -8.64 -1.82 25.15
N GLN A 34 -9.70 -2.44 25.66
CA GLN A 34 -10.01 -3.86 25.51
C GLN A 34 -11.16 -4.05 24.51
N ASN A 35 -11.28 -5.26 24.00
CA ASN A 35 -12.34 -5.68 23.08
C ASN A 35 -12.42 -4.81 21.83
N LEU A 36 -11.27 -4.60 21.21
CA LEU A 36 -11.15 -3.77 19.99
C LEU A 36 -11.64 -4.53 18.76
N ASN A 37 -12.43 -3.84 17.94
CA ASN A 37 -12.88 -4.29 16.63
C ASN A 37 -12.07 -3.61 15.53
N VAL A 38 -11.54 -4.40 14.61
CA VAL A 38 -10.74 -3.94 13.46
C VAL A 38 -11.51 -4.16 12.17
N LEU A 39 -11.46 -3.19 11.26
CA LEU A 39 -11.76 -3.35 9.86
C LEU A 39 -10.48 -3.14 9.05
N ASP A 40 -10.04 -4.18 8.35
CA ASP A 40 -8.89 -4.12 7.43
C ASP A 40 -9.38 -4.12 5.99
N ILE A 41 -9.23 -2.99 5.32
CA ILE A 41 -9.73 -2.77 3.96
C ILE A 41 -8.59 -3.02 2.98
N GLY A 42 -8.84 -3.89 1.98
CA GLY A 42 -7.81 -4.38 1.07
C GLY A 42 -6.89 -5.39 1.77
N CYS A 43 -7.49 -6.30 2.54
CA CYS A 43 -6.77 -7.26 3.38
C CYS A 43 -6.04 -8.36 2.58
N SER A 44 -6.31 -8.49 1.28
CA SER A 44 -5.76 -9.55 0.43
C SER A 44 -5.98 -10.94 1.06
N ASN A 45 -4.97 -11.80 1.14
CA ASN A 45 -5.03 -13.12 1.75
C ASN A 45 -4.89 -13.11 3.30
N GLY A 46 -5.02 -11.98 3.95
CA GLY A 46 -4.95 -11.86 5.40
C GLY A 46 -3.55 -11.91 6.02
N PHE A 47 -2.50 -12.14 5.22
CA PHE A 47 -1.13 -12.21 5.74
C PHE A 47 -0.71 -10.92 6.46
N LYS A 48 -0.91 -9.76 5.83
CA LYS A 48 -0.58 -8.47 6.45
C LYS A 48 -1.47 -8.16 7.65
N THR A 49 -2.74 -8.50 7.58
CA THR A 49 -3.71 -8.37 8.67
C THR A 49 -3.22 -9.10 9.92
N LYS A 50 -2.79 -10.37 9.76
CA LYS A 50 -2.19 -11.17 10.83
C LYS A 50 -0.95 -10.51 11.40
N MET A 51 -0.01 -10.11 10.55
CA MET A 51 1.22 -9.44 10.99
C MET A 51 0.95 -8.20 11.84
N LEU A 52 -0.05 -7.41 11.46
CA LEU A 52 -0.39 -6.16 12.15
C LEU A 52 -1.06 -6.41 13.51
N PHE A 53 -2.00 -7.36 13.58
CA PHE A 53 -2.97 -7.39 14.67
C PHE A 53 -2.91 -8.65 15.55
N ASP A 54 -2.32 -9.76 15.11
CA ASP A 54 -2.39 -11.06 15.80
C ASP A 54 -1.76 -11.03 17.19
N LYS A 55 -0.71 -10.26 17.37
CA LYS A 55 0.05 -10.14 18.63
C LYS A 55 -0.64 -9.32 19.73
N TYR A 56 -1.79 -8.71 19.44
CA TYR A 56 -2.52 -7.87 20.40
C TYR A 56 -3.77 -8.58 20.88
N ASP A 57 -3.74 -9.17 22.08
CA ASP A 57 -4.84 -9.93 22.66
C ASP A 57 -6.09 -9.07 22.96
N ASN A 58 -5.93 -7.78 23.09
CA ASN A 58 -7.03 -6.83 23.29
C ASN A 58 -7.82 -6.51 22.01
N ILE A 59 -7.36 -6.95 20.85
CA ILE A 59 -8.10 -6.91 19.59
C ILE A 59 -8.86 -8.24 19.48
N THR A 60 -10.16 -8.22 19.62
CA THR A 60 -10.99 -9.43 19.73
C THR A 60 -11.68 -9.83 18.43
N HIS A 61 -11.90 -8.88 17.52
CA HIS A 61 -12.55 -9.13 16.24
C HIS A 61 -11.79 -8.39 15.13
N ILE A 62 -11.49 -9.09 14.06
CA ILE A 62 -10.79 -8.57 12.89
C ILE A 62 -11.60 -8.94 11.65
N ASN A 63 -12.18 -7.93 11.00
CA ASN A 63 -12.89 -8.08 9.76
C ASN A 63 -12.02 -7.60 8.60
N GLY A 64 -11.67 -8.49 7.69
CA GLY A 64 -10.93 -8.17 6.46
C GLY A 64 -11.86 -8.17 5.26
N ILE A 65 -11.77 -7.14 4.42
CA ILE A 65 -12.49 -7.10 3.15
C ILE A 65 -11.53 -6.87 2.00
N ASP A 66 -11.78 -7.55 0.88
CA ASP A 66 -11.06 -7.35 -0.38
C ASP A 66 -11.99 -7.67 -1.56
N ILE A 67 -11.64 -7.18 -2.74
CA ILE A 67 -12.35 -7.46 -4.01
C ILE A 67 -11.73 -8.63 -4.79
N ASP A 68 -10.60 -9.17 -4.32
CA ASP A 68 -9.93 -10.33 -4.92
C ASP A 68 -10.45 -11.63 -4.34
N ASP A 69 -11.29 -12.34 -5.12
CA ASP A 69 -11.90 -13.61 -4.72
C ASP A 69 -10.85 -14.68 -4.37
N THR A 70 -9.77 -14.76 -5.13
CA THR A 70 -8.71 -15.75 -4.88
C THR A 70 -8.04 -15.49 -3.54
N ALA A 71 -7.68 -14.24 -3.26
CA ALA A 71 -7.04 -13.86 -2.01
C ALA A 71 -7.96 -14.07 -0.80
N ILE A 72 -9.24 -13.72 -0.92
CA ILE A 72 -10.22 -13.94 0.16
C ILE A 72 -10.46 -15.42 0.44
N ASN A 73 -10.48 -16.28 -0.59
CA ASN A 73 -10.61 -17.72 -0.39
C ASN A 73 -9.38 -18.30 0.32
N GLU A 74 -8.17 -17.84 0.01
CA GLU A 74 -6.95 -18.19 0.75
C GLU A 74 -7.04 -17.73 2.21
N ALA A 75 -7.47 -16.49 2.47
CA ALA A 75 -7.65 -15.99 3.82
C ALA A 75 -8.66 -16.82 4.62
N LYS A 76 -9.82 -17.12 4.05
CA LYS A 76 -10.84 -17.96 4.71
C LYS A 76 -10.33 -19.34 5.07
N GLU A 77 -9.54 -19.97 4.20
CA GLU A 77 -8.96 -21.29 4.48
C GLU A 77 -7.88 -21.22 5.56
N GLU A 78 -6.97 -20.24 5.50
CA GLU A 78 -5.91 -20.07 6.49
C GLU A 78 -6.47 -19.83 7.91
N PHE A 79 -7.55 -19.03 8.01
CA PHE A 79 -8.10 -18.60 9.30
C PHE A 79 -9.37 -19.33 9.72
N LYS A 80 -9.79 -20.40 9.05
CA LYS A 80 -11.06 -21.12 9.30
C LYS A 80 -11.27 -21.58 10.75
N ASN A 81 -10.20 -21.84 11.48
CA ASN A 81 -10.23 -22.30 12.87
C ASN A 81 -9.99 -21.17 13.89
N ASN A 82 -9.92 -19.92 13.46
CA ASN A 82 -9.69 -18.78 14.34
C ASN A 82 -10.86 -17.80 14.26
N SER A 83 -11.79 -17.92 15.21
CA SER A 83 -13.02 -17.11 15.26
C SER A 83 -12.79 -15.61 15.45
N ARG A 84 -11.56 -15.19 15.73
CA ARG A 84 -11.16 -13.79 15.82
C ARG A 84 -11.18 -13.09 14.45
N TYR A 85 -11.00 -13.88 13.37
CA TYR A 85 -10.91 -13.37 12.01
C TYR A 85 -12.17 -13.69 11.20
N ASN A 86 -12.64 -12.69 10.46
CA ASN A 86 -13.68 -12.85 9.46
C ASN A 86 -13.24 -12.16 8.17
N PHE A 87 -13.25 -12.90 7.04
CA PHE A 87 -12.83 -12.35 5.73
C PHE A 87 -13.99 -12.42 4.74
N GLU A 88 -14.24 -11.29 4.05
CA GLU A 88 -15.36 -11.16 3.12
C GLU A 88 -14.88 -10.66 1.77
N LEU A 89 -15.37 -11.30 0.69
CA LEU A 89 -15.30 -10.75 -0.67
C LEU A 89 -16.27 -9.57 -0.76
N LYS A 90 -15.74 -8.36 -0.63
CA LYS A 90 -16.58 -7.17 -0.50
C LYS A 90 -15.85 -5.92 -0.95
N SER A 91 -16.53 -5.08 -1.73
CA SER A 91 -16.02 -3.74 -2.04
C SER A 91 -16.19 -2.79 -0.85
N ILE A 92 -15.29 -1.84 -0.73
CA ILE A 92 -15.42 -0.74 0.23
C ILE A 92 -16.70 0.08 -0.01
N ASP A 93 -17.16 0.15 -1.26
CA ASP A 93 -18.39 0.85 -1.62
C ASP A 93 -19.66 0.15 -1.11
N ASP A 94 -19.56 -1.16 -0.78
CA ASP A 94 -20.66 -1.99 -0.27
C ASP A 94 -20.73 -2.03 1.27
N LEU A 95 -19.98 -1.18 1.96
CA LEU A 95 -19.98 -1.08 3.42
C LEU A 95 -21.21 -0.28 3.92
N HIS A 96 -22.40 -0.89 3.81
CA HIS A 96 -23.69 -0.28 4.22
C HIS A 96 -24.18 -0.71 5.61
N ASP A 97 -23.48 -1.66 6.26
CA ASP A 97 -23.84 -2.12 7.61
C ASP A 97 -23.71 -1.01 8.67
N GLU A 98 -24.31 -1.22 9.85
CA GLU A 98 -24.25 -0.29 10.98
C GLU A 98 -23.04 -0.55 11.91
N ASN A 99 -22.14 -1.47 11.53
CA ASN A 99 -21.00 -1.84 12.36
C ASN A 99 -20.07 -0.66 12.62
N LYS A 100 -19.53 -0.61 13.82
CA LYS A 100 -18.55 0.37 14.26
C LYS A 100 -17.23 -0.32 14.60
N TYR A 101 -16.14 0.35 14.28
CA TYR A 101 -14.79 -0.17 14.45
C TYR A 101 -13.93 0.77 15.29
N ASP A 102 -13.10 0.19 16.12
CA ASP A 102 -12.11 0.93 16.90
C ASP A 102 -10.86 1.23 16.07
N ILE A 103 -10.56 0.38 15.10
CA ILE A 103 -9.45 0.57 14.15
C ILE A 103 -9.97 0.30 12.75
N ILE A 104 -9.80 1.26 11.85
CA ILE A 104 -9.96 1.06 10.41
C ILE A 104 -8.58 1.19 9.76
N ASN A 105 -8.13 0.15 9.07
CA ASN A 105 -6.83 0.12 8.40
C ASN A 105 -6.99 0.10 6.87
N LEU A 106 -6.22 0.96 6.18
CA LEU A 106 -6.09 0.99 4.72
C LEU A 106 -4.61 1.01 4.36
N SER A 107 -4.03 -0.15 4.09
CA SER A 107 -2.63 -0.25 3.67
C SER A 107 -2.51 -0.41 2.16
N TYR A 108 -2.02 0.61 1.46
CA TYR A 108 -1.85 0.63 0.00
C TYR A 108 -3.16 0.43 -0.80
N VAL A 109 -4.27 0.92 -0.28
CA VAL A 109 -5.61 0.83 -0.92
C VAL A 109 -6.07 2.18 -1.45
N LEU A 110 -5.94 3.23 -0.64
CA LEU A 110 -6.57 4.53 -0.91
C LEU A 110 -6.20 5.12 -2.28
N GLN A 111 -4.96 4.85 -2.77
CA GLN A 111 -4.49 5.32 -4.07
C GLN A 111 -5.24 4.73 -5.28
N HIS A 112 -5.94 3.61 -5.09
CA HIS A 112 -6.68 2.93 -6.15
C HIS A 112 -8.15 3.32 -6.22
N LEU A 113 -8.64 4.09 -5.25
CA LEU A 113 -10.05 4.46 -5.12
C LEU A 113 -10.38 5.70 -5.95
N GLU A 114 -11.52 5.71 -6.63
CA GLU A 114 -11.92 6.83 -7.51
C GLU A 114 -12.21 8.12 -6.74
N ASN A 115 -12.84 8.01 -5.57
CA ASN A 115 -13.26 9.15 -4.75
C ASN A 115 -12.76 9.01 -3.31
N PRO A 116 -11.42 9.05 -3.07
CA PRO A 116 -10.85 8.74 -1.76
C PRO A 116 -11.35 9.66 -0.65
N GLU A 117 -11.59 10.93 -0.92
CA GLU A 117 -12.10 11.89 0.06
C GLU A 117 -13.52 11.53 0.53
N LYS A 118 -14.42 11.17 -0.40
CA LYS A 118 -15.80 10.72 -0.08
C LYS A 118 -15.78 9.40 0.70
N ILE A 119 -14.90 8.49 0.33
CA ILE A 119 -14.74 7.21 1.03
C ILE A 119 -14.30 7.45 2.47
N LEU A 120 -13.32 8.32 2.71
CA LEU A 120 -12.89 8.69 4.05
C LEU A 120 -14.02 9.31 4.88
N ALA A 121 -14.89 10.13 4.27
CA ALA A 121 -16.09 10.65 4.93
C ALA A 121 -17.04 9.53 5.40
N ASN A 122 -17.22 8.50 4.60
CA ASN A 122 -18.06 7.35 4.94
C ASN A 122 -17.40 6.48 6.02
N LEU A 123 -16.10 6.21 5.91
CA LEU A 123 -15.36 5.45 6.93
C LEU A 123 -15.35 6.14 8.28
N LYS A 124 -15.31 7.47 8.32
CA LYS A 124 -15.44 8.22 9.58
C LYS A 124 -16.71 7.87 10.33
N LYS A 125 -17.83 7.68 9.63
CA LYS A 125 -19.11 7.32 10.26
C LYS A 125 -19.08 5.91 10.87
N LYS A 126 -18.15 5.07 10.44
CA LYS A 126 -17.96 3.70 10.94
C LYS A 126 -16.98 3.59 12.11
N LEU A 127 -16.33 4.67 12.49
CA LEU A 127 -15.50 4.69 13.69
C LEU A 127 -16.37 4.77 14.96
N THR A 128 -15.92 4.09 16.01
CA THR A 128 -16.40 4.36 17.37
C THR A 128 -15.93 5.75 17.82
N ASP A 129 -16.46 6.27 18.92
CA ASP A 129 -16.06 7.59 19.45
C ASP A 129 -14.56 7.68 19.79
N ARG A 130 -13.94 6.56 20.13
CA ARG A 130 -12.49 6.42 20.39
C ARG A 130 -11.70 5.91 19.18
N GLY A 131 -12.41 5.59 18.09
CA GLY A 131 -11.85 4.89 16.94
C GLY A 131 -10.82 5.71 16.18
N ILE A 132 -9.88 5.02 15.57
CA ILE A 132 -8.83 5.59 14.72
C ILE A 132 -8.90 5.01 13.31
N ILE A 133 -8.43 5.80 12.35
CA ILE A 133 -8.14 5.33 11.00
C ILE A 133 -6.62 5.37 10.76
N ILE A 134 -6.07 4.28 10.25
CA ILE A 134 -4.67 4.17 9.85
C ILE A 134 -4.63 4.07 8.34
N ILE A 135 -3.92 4.99 7.70
CA ILE A 135 -3.80 5.05 6.24
C ILE A 135 -2.32 4.99 5.89
N LYS A 136 -1.95 3.99 5.10
CA LYS A 136 -0.59 3.85 4.55
C LYS A 136 -0.66 3.92 3.04
N VAL A 137 0.01 4.90 2.47
CA VAL A 137 0.02 5.15 1.02
C VAL A 137 1.42 5.47 0.53
N PRO A 138 1.78 5.07 -0.70
CA PRO A 138 3.00 5.53 -1.34
C PRO A 138 2.79 6.94 -1.90
N ASP A 139 3.90 7.67 -2.07
CA ASP A 139 3.91 8.87 -2.87
C ASP A 139 5.19 8.92 -3.71
N ASP A 140 5.04 8.92 -5.03
CA ASP A 140 6.18 8.89 -5.93
C ASP A 140 6.96 10.22 -5.94
N SER A 141 6.38 11.33 -5.44
CA SER A 141 7.10 12.60 -5.27
C SER A 141 8.14 12.57 -4.14
N PHE A 142 8.09 11.56 -3.26
CA PHE A 142 9.09 11.34 -2.21
C PHE A 142 10.15 10.29 -2.57
N LYS A 143 10.30 10.02 -3.87
CA LYS A 143 11.35 9.15 -4.40
C LYS A 143 12.33 9.96 -5.21
N PHE A 144 13.60 9.86 -4.87
CA PHE A 144 14.67 10.52 -5.62
C PHE A 144 15.95 9.71 -5.58
N CYS A 145 16.84 9.99 -6.50
CA CYS A 145 18.17 9.37 -6.56
C CYS A 145 19.23 10.40 -6.98
N TYR A 146 20.50 10.07 -6.67
CA TYR A 146 21.63 10.88 -7.06
C TYR A 146 22.89 9.99 -7.20
N PRO A 147 23.73 10.19 -8.21
CA PRO A 147 23.52 11.10 -9.36
C PRO A 147 22.45 10.56 -10.34
N ASP A 148 21.67 11.46 -10.94
CA ASP A 148 20.71 11.14 -12.02
C ASP A 148 20.84 12.16 -13.16
N HIS A 149 21.97 12.15 -13.84
CA HIS A 149 22.29 13.11 -14.91
C HIS A 149 21.37 13.01 -16.13
N GLU A 150 20.75 11.86 -16.34
CA GLU A 150 19.81 11.63 -17.44
C GLU A 150 18.35 11.80 -17.03
N ASP A 151 18.08 12.14 -15.75
CA ASP A 151 16.71 12.22 -15.19
C ASP A 151 15.91 10.91 -15.38
N LEU A 152 16.59 9.78 -15.16
CA LEU A 152 16.06 8.45 -15.45
C LEU A 152 14.83 8.12 -14.61
N LEU A 153 14.88 8.47 -13.31
CA LEU A 153 13.78 8.14 -12.38
C LEU A 153 12.49 8.85 -12.80
N HIS A 154 12.57 10.13 -13.11
CA HIS A 154 11.43 10.93 -13.56
C HIS A 154 10.89 10.46 -14.92
N LYS A 155 11.78 10.14 -15.88
CA LYS A 155 11.39 9.58 -17.17
C LYS A 155 10.64 8.26 -17.03
N ILE A 156 11.12 7.36 -16.15
CA ILE A 156 10.44 6.08 -15.86
C ILE A 156 9.03 6.33 -15.29
N PHE A 157 8.90 7.25 -14.33
CA PHE A 157 7.61 7.55 -13.73
C PHE A 157 6.64 8.15 -14.74
N ASN A 158 7.06 9.15 -15.50
CA ASN A 158 6.22 9.77 -16.52
C ASN A 158 5.80 8.80 -17.62
N LEU A 159 6.71 7.97 -18.13
CA LEU A 159 6.39 6.98 -19.14
C LEU A 159 5.41 5.93 -18.60
N TYR A 160 5.60 5.48 -17.36
CA TYR A 160 4.70 4.55 -16.71
C TYR A 160 3.29 5.13 -16.56
N GLU A 161 3.17 6.31 -16.01
CA GLU A 161 1.87 6.95 -15.75
C GLU A 161 1.13 7.28 -17.05
N SER A 162 1.82 7.89 -18.02
CA SER A 162 1.19 8.40 -19.23
C SER A 162 0.89 7.33 -20.28
N GLN A 163 1.65 6.22 -20.34
CA GLN A 163 1.58 5.25 -21.42
C GLN A 163 1.28 3.82 -20.97
N ILE A 164 1.57 3.47 -19.73
CA ILE A 164 1.44 2.08 -19.26
C ILE A 164 0.28 1.95 -18.29
N MET A 165 0.30 2.70 -17.20
CA MET A 165 -0.67 2.60 -16.12
C MET A 165 -2.11 2.86 -16.59
N VAL A 166 -2.30 3.89 -17.40
CA VAL A 166 -3.62 4.30 -17.94
C VAL A 166 -4.26 3.24 -18.84
N ASN A 167 -3.46 2.34 -19.40
CA ASN A 167 -3.92 1.25 -20.26
C ASN A 167 -4.17 -0.06 -19.51
N GLN A 168 -4.04 -0.07 -18.17
CA GLN A 168 -4.30 -1.25 -17.34
C GLN A 168 -5.56 -1.07 -16.50
N ASN A 169 -6.52 -1.99 -16.60
CA ASN A 169 -7.80 -1.90 -15.89
C ASN A 169 -7.67 -1.71 -14.38
N ILE A 170 -6.67 -2.33 -13.76
CA ILE A 170 -6.46 -2.28 -12.30
C ILE A 170 -5.85 -0.95 -11.86
N THR A 171 -4.98 -0.35 -12.69
CA THR A 171 -4.17 0.79 -12.28
C THR A 171 -4.52 2.11 -12.95
N LYS A 172 -5.44 2.10 -13.93
CA LYS A 172 -5.80 3.31 -14.71
C LYS A 172 -6.23 4.51 -13.87
N ASN A 173 -6.85 4.24 -12.70
CA ASN A 173 -7.32 5.27 -11.78
C ASN A 173 -6.38 5.46 -10.58
N THR A 174 -5.20 4.80 -10.56
CA THR A 174 -4.29 4.87 -9.42
C THR A 174 -3.63 6.23 -9.31
N ASP A 175 -3.82 6.89 -8.18
CA ASP A 175 -3.13 8.14 -7.85
C ASP A 175 -1.79 7.85 -7.17
N ARG A 176 -0.70 8.01 -7.91
CA ARG A 176 0.66 7.76 -7.42
C ARG A 176 1.20 8.85 -6.50
N TYR A 177 0.46 9.96 -6.36
CA TYR A 177 0.81 11.15 -5.56
C TYR A 177 -0.21 11.42 -4.47
N ILE A 178 -0.95 10.41 -4.05
CA ILE A 178 -2.03 10.55 -3.08
C ILE A 178 -1.52 10.92 -1.68
N GLY A 179 -0.30 10.54 -1.32
CA GLY A 179 0.26 10.77 0.02
C GLY A 179 0.18 12.23 0.43
N LYS A 180 0.56 13.15 -0.45
CA LYS A 180 0.49 14.60 -0.19
C LYS A 180 -0.94 15.16 -0.08
N LYS A 181 -1.97 14.40 -0.52
CA LYS A 181 -3.39 14.82 -0.50
C LYS A 181 -4.13 14.36 0.74
N VAL A 182 -3.70 13.25 1.36
CA VAL A 182 -4.41 12.57 2.45
C VAL A 182 -4.70 13.52 3.62
N TYR A 183 -3.73 14.34 4.03
CA TYR A 183 -3.94 15.32 5.09
C TYR A 183 -5.14 16.24 4.82
N SER A 184 -5.21 16.81 3.59
CA SER A 184 -6.30 17.67 3.19
C SER A 184 -7.65 16.94 3.21
N TYR A 185 -7.70 15.71 2.70
CA TYR A 185 -8.91 14.90 2.71
C TYR A 185 -9.41 14.61 4.13
N LEU A 186 -8.49 14.26 5.04
CA LEU A 186 -8.83 14.04 6.45
C LEU A 186 -9.31 15.31 7.13
N ASN A 187 -8.63 16.44 6.91
CA ASN A 187 -8.99 17.72 7.48
C ASN A 187 -10.34 18.23 6.98
N ASN A 188 -10.61 18.14 5.67
CA ASN A 188 -11.88 18.50 5.06
C ASN A 188 -13.04 17.70 5.66
N ASN A 189 -12.81 16.41 5.93
CA ASN A 189 -13.77 15.52 6.57
C ASN A 189 -13.81 15.65 8.10
N LYS A 190 -13.14 16.68 8.67
CA LYS A 190 -13.18 16.97 10.11
C LYS A 190 -12.68 15.81 10.97
N PHE A 191 -11.70 15.04 10.51
CA PHE A 191 -10.94 14.16 11.39
C PHE A 191 -10.15 15.01 12.39
N LYS A 192 -9.96 14.49 13.60
CA LYS A 192 -9.22 15.17 14.67
C LYS A 192 -7.93 14.41 14.98
N ASN A 193 -6.98 15.12 15.59
CA ASN A 193 -5.72 14.52 16.05
C ASN A 193 -4.94 13.83 14.92
N ILE A 194 -4.97 14.39 13.71
CA ILE A 194 -4.26 13.86 12.56
C ILE A 194 -2.76 13.90 12.85
N LYS A 195 -2.10 12.75 12.68
CA LYS A 195 -0.64 12.60 12.77
C LYS A 195 -0.12 12.06 11.47
N LEU A 196 0.97 12.61 10.98
CA LEU A 196 1.67 12.13 9.80
C LEU A 196 2.98 11.47 10.23
N PHE A 197 3.27 10.33 9.62
CA PHE A 197 4.50 9.59 9.83
C PHE A 197 5.09 9.25 8.47
N TYR A 198 6.41 9.17 8.41
CA TYR A 198 7.14 8.85 7.19
C TYR A 198 8.09 7.69 7.48
N SER A 199 7.89 6.58 6.76
CA SER A 199 8.86 5.49 6.73
C SER A 199 9.79 5.71 5.55
N VAL A 200 11.07 5.90 5.85
CA VAL A 200 12.10 6.14 4.82
C VAL A 200 12.93 4.88 4.64
N SER A 201 13.13 4.49 3.39
CA SER A 201 14.07 3.44 3.02
C SER A 201 15.04 4.00 1.98
N ASP A 202 16.33 3.74 2.15
CA ASP A 202 17.38 4.22 1.25
C ASP A 202 18.44 3.15 0.97
N THR A 203 19.43 3.50 0.15
CA THR A 203 20.54 2.62 -0.25
C THR A 203 21.77 2.72 0.65
N ILE A 204 21.77 3.57 1.68
CA ILE A 204 22.92 3.76 2.58
C ILE A 204 23.19 2.46 3.37
N GLY A 205 24.45 2.02 3.38
CA GLY A 205 24.87 0.82 4.10
C GLY A 205 24.34 -0.50 3.56
N LYS A 206 23.64 -0.50 2.41
CA LYS A 206 23.10 -1.72 1.80
C LYS A 206 24.13 -2.41 0.91
N THR A 207 24.10 -3.74 0.95
CA THR A 207 24.86 -4.57 -0.01
C THR A 207 24.30 -4.39 -1.43
N LEU A 208 25.08 -4.79 -2.42
CA LEU A 208 24.64 -4.76 -3.83
C LEU A 208 23.31 -5.54 -4.01
N GLU A 209 23.21 -6.71 -3.40
CA GLU A 209 21.97 -7.50 -3.47
C GLU A 209 20.78 -6.75 -2.88
N GLN A 210 20.93 -6.13 -1.72
CA GLN A 210 19.88 -5.33 -1.09
C GLN A 210 19.49 -4.10 -1.92
N LYS A 211 20.48 -3.41 -2.53
CA LYS A 211 20.22 -2.31 -3.46
C LYS A 211 19.37 -2.78 -4.67
N ILE A 212 19.74 -3.92 -5.27
CA ILE A 212 18.98 -4.48 -6.41
C ILE A 212 17.59 -4.93 -5.98
N GLN A 213 17.43 -5.56 -4.82
CA GLN A 213 16.10 -5.90 -4.28
C GLN A 213 15.23 -4.66 -4.09
N MET A 214 15.82 -3.56 -3.63
CA MET A 214 15.11 -2.28 -3.47
C MET A 214 14.66 -1.72 -4.83
N PHE A 215 15.54 -1.75 -5.86
CA PHE A 215 15.17 -1.42 -7.24
C PHE A 215 14.01 -2.28 -7.73
N ASP A 216 14.13 -3.61 -7.62
CA ASP A 216 13.15 -4.57 -8.12
C ASP A 216 11.77 -4.40 -7.45
N SER A 217 11.74 -4.09 -6.15
CA SER A 217 10.50 -3.91 -5.40
C SER A 217 9.84 -2.54 -5.59
N SER A 218 10.62 -1.47 -5.76
CA SER A 218 10.13 -0.09 -5.75
C SER A 218 10.03 0.58 -7.13
N ILE A 219 10.77 0.07 -8.14
CA ILE A 219 10.87 0.69 -9.45
C ILE A 219 10.53 -0.29 -10.59
N ALA A 220 11.16 -1.48 -10.62
CA ALA A 220 11.10 -2.40 -11.75
C ALA A 220 9.69 -2.98 -12.03
N TYR A 221 8.76 -2.93 -11.07
CA TYR A 221 7.37 -3.33 -11.30
C TYR A 221 6.65 -2.47 -12.36
N ARG A 222 7.25 -1.34 -12.75
CA ARG A 222 6.77 -0.48 -13.83
C ARG A 222 7.06 -1.03 -15.22
N SER A 223 7.85 -2.11 -15.34
CA SER A 223 8.07 -2.79 -16.62
C SER A 223 6.75 -3.06 -17.35
N ALA A 224 6.78 -2.96 -18.66
CA ALA A 224 5.63 -3.20 -19.52
C ALA A 224 5.61 -4.62 -20.13
N ASP A 225 6.60 -5.48 -19.85
CA ASP A 225 6.77 -6.76 -20.54
C ASP A 225 5.56 -7.68 -20.43
N ASN A 226 4.96 -7.74 -19.23
CA ASN A 226 3.80 -8.60 -18.96
C ASN A 226 2.47 -7.82 -18.95
N LYS A 227 2.43 -6.64 -19.59
CA LYS A 227 1.22 -5.81 -19.63
C LYS A 227 0.61 -5.83 -21.03
N ASN A 228 -0.71 -5.97 -21.05
CA ASN A 228 -1.47 -5.99 -22.29
C ASN A 228 -1.62 -4.59 -22.90
N ASN A 229 -1.84 -4.53 -24.21
CA ASN A 229 -2.14 -3.32 -24.95
C ASN A 229 -1.08 -2.21 -24.87
N ILE A 230 0.17 -2.57 -24.66
CA ILE A 230 1.30 -1.63 -24.67
C ILE A 230 2.10 -1.82 -25.95
N PRO A 231 2.29 -0.78 -26.78
CA PRO A 231 3.10 -0.85 -28.00
C PRO A 231 4.55 -1.27 -27.72
N ASP A 232 5.15 -2.06 -28.60
CA ASP A 232 6.53 -2.54 -28.42
C ASP A 232 7.55 -1.39 -28.31
N LYS A 233 7.32 -0.28 -28.99
CA LYS A 233 8.14 0.91 -28.83
C LYS A 233 8.19 1.38 -27.38
N ILE A 234 7.05 1.43 -26.70
CA ILE A 234 6.94 1.85 -25.28
C ILE A 234 7.57 0.81 -24.36
N LYS A 235 7.38 -0.49 -24.64
CA LYS A 235 8.05 -1.56 -23.88
C LYS A 235 9.56 -1.44 -23.95
N ASN A 236 10.10 -1.29 -25.17
CA ASN A 236 11.54 -1.15 -25.40
C ASN A 236 12.11 0.11 -24.74
N GLU A 237 11.41 1.24 -24.79
CA GLU A 237 11.80 2.48 -24.13
C GLU A 237 11.83 2.30 -22.61
N MET A 238 10.80 1.73 -22.02
CA MET A 238 10.73 1.46 -20.57
C MET A 238 11.87 0.53 -20.13
N ASN A 239 12.10 -0.56 -20.85
CA ASN A 239 13.16 -1.51 -20.51
C ASN A 239 14.55 -0.86 -20.58
N ASN A 240 14.82 -0.05 -21.61
CA ASN A 240 16.07 0.69 -21.69
C ASN A 240 16.27 1.66 -20.52
N LEU A 241 15.23 2.38 -20.11
CA LEU A 241 15.30 3.28 -18.95
C LEU A 241 15.51 2.49 -17.64
N LEU A 242 14.80 1.38 -17.46
CA LEU A 242 14.95 0.52 -16.28
C LEU A 242 16.36 -0.10 -16.20
N ASP A 243 16.90 -0.58 -17.31
CA ASP A 243 18.26 -1.14 -17.36
C ASP A 243 19.32 -0.09 -17.04
N LYS A 244 19.21 1.11 -17.59
CA LYS A 244 20.09 2.22 -17.28
C LYS A 244 20.06 2.56 -15.79
N LEU A 245 18.88 2.71 -15.21
CA LEU A 245 18.74 3.04 -13.78
C LEU A 245 19.23 1.88 -12.90
N ARG A 246 18.93 0.63 -13.26
CA ARG A 246 19.43 -0.55 -12.56
C ARG A 246 20.96 -0.59 -12.51
N ASN A 247 21.62 -0.17 -13.59
CA ASN A 247 23.08 -0.06 -13.63
C ASN A 247 23.60 1.05 -12.71
N GLN A 248 22.84 2.14 -12.48
CA GLN A 248 23.19 3.13 -11.45
C GLN A 248 23.14 2.53 -10.04
N PHE A 249 22.15 1.71 -9.71
CA PHE A 249 22.05 1.04 -8.41
C PHE A 249 23.24 0.13 -8.07
N LYS A 250 24.02 -0.29 -9.08
CA LYS A 250 25.24 -1.09 -8.88
C LYS A 250 26.44 -0.26 -8.47
N LYS A 251 26.39 1.06 -8.61
CA LYS A 251 27.51 1.93 -8.26
C LYS A 251 27.53 2.22 -6.76
N GLU A 252 28.72 2.36 -6.21
CA GLU A 252 28.91 2.61 -4.80
C GLU A 252 28.33 3.97 -4.38
N GLU A 253 28.62 5.00 -5.17
CA GLU A 253 28.20 6.38 -4.94
C GLU A 253 26.70 6.65 -5.18
N PHE A 254 25.98 5.69 -5.77
CA PHE A 254 24.57 5.89 -6.09
C PHE A 254 23.68 5.82 -4.86
N TYR A 255 23.00 6.92 -4.61
CA TYR A 255 22.00 7.05 -3.55
C TYR A 255 20.58 7.02 -4.13
N TYR A 256 19.71 6.23 -3.55
CA TYR A 256 18.26 6.25 -3.81
C TYR A 256 17.51 6.19 -2.50
N THR A 257 16.42 6.93 -2.43
CA THR A 257 15.50 6.89 -1.29
C THR A 257 14.05 6.84 -1.74
N MET A 258 13.22 6.25 -0.91
CA MET A 258 11.78 6.24 -1.03
C MET A 258 11.13 6.41 0.34
N THR A 259 9.94 7.03 0.35
CA THR A 259 9.15 7.28 1.56
C THR A 259 7.75 6.71 1.40
N VAL A 260 7.19 6.21 2.48
CA VAL A 260 5.82 5.74 2.60
C VAL A 260 5.16 6.43 3.77
#